data_bf0da65cf67808132827f2a0d444f40e
#
_entry.id   bf0da65cf67808132827f2a0d444f40e
#
_cell.length_a   1.000
_cell.length_b   1.000
_cell.length_c   1.000
_cell.angle_alpha   90.00
_cell.angle_beta   90.00
_cell.angle_gamma   90.00
#
_symmetry.space_group_name_H-M   'P 1'
#
loop_
_entity.id
_entity.type
_entity.pdbx_description
1 polymer ?
#
loop_
_entity_poly.entity_id
_entity_poly.type
_entity_poly.pdbx_seq_one_letter_code
_entity_poly.pdbx_strand_id
1 'polypeptide(L)'
;MNILPVYKASFFLSQQREDGLKLRVIYAGDHVYTDFQIGEQFQSETDSLYNGILFGIMDVLMWYAILMQTKKICMTKKIDIEFLEPISCNVPYRAKSKLLNADEKDIHVTAWIEDNNGQVYSKVTALFREGRGMNASDIINNFDFSETTPEMKEFFDSFLE
;
A
#
# COMPACT_ATOMS: atom_id res chain seq x y z
N MET A 1 15.97 -3.93 6.36
CA MET A 1 14.57 -4.01 5.88
C MET A 1 13.72 -3.13 6.81
N ASN A 2 13.04 -2.14 6.26
CA ASN A 2 12.28 -1.16 7.02
C ASN A 2 10.78 -1.49 6.95
N ILE A 3 10.30 -2.29 7.90
CA ILE A 3 8.90 -2.69 8.01
C ILE A 3 8.11 -1.54 8.62
N LEU A 4 7.06 -1.10 7.93
CA LEU A 4 6.18 -0.02 8.36
C LEU A 4 5.08 -0.53 9.31
N PRO A 5 4.58 0.33 10.22
CA PRO A 5 3.41 -0.02 11.01
C PRO A 5 2.17 -0.11 10.13
N VAL A 6 1.20 -0.88 10.55
CA VAL A 6 -0.02 -1.13 9.79
C VAL A 6 -1.27 -0.75 10.59
N TYR A 7 -2.31 -0.31 9.91
CA TYR A 7 -3.59 -0.04 10.54
C TYR A 7 -4.21 -1.33 11.10
N LYS A 8 -4.56 -1.33 12.38
CA LYS A 8 -5.01 -2.54 13.11
C LYS A 8 -6.23 -3.22 12.49
N ALA A 9 -7.12 -2.45 11.87
CA ALA A 9 -8.35 -2.96 11.28
C ALA A 9 -8.27 -3.24 9.78
N SER A 10 -7.11 -3.01 9.13
CA SER A 10 -6.96 -3.17 7.69
C SER A 10 -7.15 -4.62 7.25
N PHE A 11 -8.06 -4.86 6.30
CA PHE A 11 -8.19 -6.15 5.64
C PHE A 11 -6.89 -6.59 4.95
N PHE A 12 -6.19 -5.65 4.34
CA PHE A 12 -4.96 -5.95 3.58
C PHE A 12 -3.74 -6.18 4.46
N LEU A 13 -3.61 -5.44 5.57
CA LEU A 13 -2.35 -5.31 6.28
C LEU A 13 -2.36 -5.82 7.71
N SER A 14 -3.49 -5.87 8.39
CA SER A 14 -3.55 -6.30 9.79
C SER A 14 -2.98 -7.70 9.97
N GLN A 15 -1.99 -7.82 10.86
CA GLN A 15 -1.41 -9.11 11.21
C GLN A 15 -2.29 -9.92 12.18
N GLN A 16 -3.29 -9.27 12.77
CA GLN A 16 -4.20 -9.86 13.77
C GLN A 16 -5.50 -10.38 13.16
N ARG A 17 -5.88 -9.91 11.96
CA ARG A 17 -7.11 -10.36 11.28
C ARG A 17 -6.90 -11.72 10.64
N GLU A 18 -7.69 -12.71 11.03
CA GLU A 18 -7.65 -14.06 10.45
C GLU A 18 -8.24 -14.10 9.03
N ASP A 19 -9.19 -13.20 8.74
CA ASP A 19 -9.88 -13.10 7.45
C ASP A 19 -9.17 -12.18 6.44
N GLY A 20 -8.04 -11.60 6.81
CA GLY A 20 -7.29 -10.64 5.98
C GLY A 20 -6.11 -11.24 5.24
N LEU A 21 -5.43 -10.39 4.47
CA LEU A 21 -4.28 -10.81 3.65
C LEU A 21 -2.94 -10.77 4.40
N LYS A 22 -2.87 -10.08 5.51
CA LYS A 22 -1.66 -9.97 6.38
C LYS A 22 -0.40 -9.55 5.63
N LEU A 23 -0.54 -8.62 4.70
CA LEU A 23 0.59 -8.11 3.93
C LEU A 23 1.46 -7.17 4.78
N ARG A 24 2.76 -7.18 4.53
CA ARG A 24 3.71 -6.26 5.17
C ARG A 24 4.14 -5.20 4.18
N VAL A 25 4.13 -3.94 4.61
CA VAL A 25 4.62 -2.83 3.81
C VAL A 25 6.06 -2.53 4.20
N ILE A 26 6.93 -2.48 3.20
CA ILE A 26 8.36 -2.25 3.38
C ILE A 26 8.73 -0.95 2.69
N TYR A 27 9.48 -0.11 3.40
CA TYR A 27 10.02 1.14 2.87
C TYR A 27 11.45 0.97 2.38
N ALA A 28 11.69 1.34 1.13
CA ALA A 28 12.97 1.20 0.46
C ALA A 28 13.62 2.56 0.09
N GLY A 29 13.28 3.63 0.79
CA GLY A 29 13.86 4.97 0.62
C GLY A 29 13.09 5.84 -0.37
N ASP A 30 12.93 5.43 -1.60
CA ASP A 30 12.22 6.16 -2.66
C ASP A 30 10.86 5.54 -3.03
N HIS A 31 10.59 4.35 -2.54
CA HIS A 31 9.34 3.62 -2.79
C HIS A 31 8.95 2.74 -1.60
N VAL A 32 7.72 2.28 -1.60
CA VAL A 32 7.24 1.21 -0.73
C VAL A 32 6.87 -0.01 -1.54
N TYR A 33 6.92 -1.18 -0.93
CA TYR A 33 6.51 -2.41 -1.59
C TYR A 33 5.92 -3.43 -0.61
N THR A 34 5.21 -4.39 -1.17
CA THR A 34 4.79 -5.61 -0.47
C THR A 34 4.97 -6.82 -1.39
N ASP A 35 5.46 -7.91 -0.83
CA ASP A 35 5.47 -9.20 -1.50
C ASP A 35 4.20 -9.95 -1.13
N PHE A 36 3.57 -10.59 -2.11
CA PHE A 36 2.36 -11.36 -1.86
C PHE A 36 2.29 -12.62 -2.71
N GLN A 37 1.64 -13.61 -2.15
CA GLN A 37 1.27 -14.86 -2.82
C GLN A 37 -0.10 -15.23 -2.27
N ILE A 38 -1.16 -14.96 -3.02
CA ILE A 38 -2.54 -15.05 -2.55
C ILE A 38 -3.18 -16.30 -3.13
N GLY A 39 -3.90 -17.02 -2.27
CA GLY A 39 -4.50 -18.29 -2.61
C GLY A 39 -5.84 -18.19 -3.34
N GLU A 40 -6.41 -19.34 -3.65
CA GLU A 40 -7.62 -19.51 -4.45
C GLU A 40 -8.89 -18.96 -3.80
N GLN A 41 -8.89 -18.70 -2.49
CA GLN A 41 -10.03 -18.08 -1.80
C GLN A 41 -10.38 -16.69 -2.34
N PHE A 42 -9.45 -16.04 -3.05
CA PHE A 42 -9.65 -14.74 -3.71
C PHE A 42 -9.65 -14.84 -5.23
N GLN A 43 -9.91 -16.04 -5.74
CA GLN A 43 -9.96 -16.33 -7.16
C GLN A 43 -11.18 -15.69 -7.82
N SER A 44 -10.98 -15.14 -9.01
CA SER A 44 -12.05 -14.75 -9.91
C SER A 44 -12.63 -15.98 -10.67
N GLU A 45 -13.48 -15.74 -11.63
CA GLU A 45 -14.06 -16.78 -12.47
C GLU A 45 -13.04 -17.51 -13.37
N THR A 46 -11.82 -16.97 -13.49
CA THR A 46 -10.74 -17.50 -14.31
C THR A 46 -9.50 -17.64 -13.45
N ASP A 47 -9.05 -18.68 -12.97
CA ASP A 47 -7.82 -18.98 -12.18
C ASP A 47 -6.89 -17.80 -11.81
N SER A 48 -7.39 -16.59 -11.84
CA SER A 48 -6.69 -15.33 -11.52
C SER A 48 -7.33 -14.64 -10.32
N LEU A 49 -6.58 -13.78 -9.66
CA LEU A 49 -7.07 -12.98 -8.55
C LEU A 49 -8.09 -11.94 -9.01
N TYR A 50 -9.09 -11.66 -8.19
CA TYR A 50 -10.01 -10.55 -8.40
C TYR A 50 -9.26 -9.24 -8.57
N ASN A 51 -9.63 -8.47 -9.59
CA ASN A 51 -9.09 -7.13 -9.82
C ASN A 51 -9.30 -6.19 -8.62
N GLY A 52 -10.38 -6.36 -7.87
CA GLY A 52 -10.63 -5.60 -6.64
C GLY A 52 -9.59 -5.81 -5.56
N ILE A 53 -9.04 -7.02 -5.43
CA ILE A 53 -7.93 -7.30 -4.51
C ILE A 53 -6.65 -6.59 -4.97
N LEU A 54 -6.33 -6.65 -6.24
CA LEU A 54 -5.15 -5.98 -6.82
C LEU A 54 -5.24 -4.46 -6.69
N PHE A 55 -6.42 -3.91 -6.99
CA PHE A 55 -6.71 -2.50 -6.77
C PHE A 55 -6.47 -2.09 -5.31
N GLY A 56 -7.02 -2.85 -4.35
CA GLY A 56 -6.88 -2.55 -2.93
C GLY A 56 -5.43 -2.61 -2.45
N ILE A 57 -4.64 -3.57 -2.92
CA ILE A 57 -3.19 -3.65 -2.60
C ILE A 57 -2.48 -2.39 -3.10
N MET A 58 -2.71 -1.99 -4.34
CA MET A 58 -2.08 -0.81 -4.91
C MET A 58 -2.53 0.49 -4.24
N ASP A 59 -3.82 0.63 -3.92
CA ASP A 59 -4.36 1.80 -3.22
C ASP A 59 -3.72 1.98 -1.84
N VAL A 60 -3.63 0.92 -1.07
CA VAL A 60 -2.98 0.92 0.24
C VAL A 60 -1.51 1.32 0.14
N LEU A 61 -0.76 0.77 -0.82
CA LEU A 61 0.64 1.11 -1.02
C LEU A 61 0.83 2.58 -1.44
N MET A 62 -0.04 3.11 -2.27
CA MET A 62 0.01 4.52 -2.68
C MET A 62 -0.17 5.45 -1.47
N TRP A 63 -1.06 5.10 -0.55
CA TRP A 63 -1.24 5.85 0.69
C TRP A 63 0.04 5.89 1.52
N TYR A 64 0.72 4.74 1.70
CA TYR A 64 2.00 4.68 2.40
C TYR A 64 3.13 5.41 1.67
N ALA A 65 3.19 5.34 0.35
CA ALA A 65 4.19 6.07 -0.42
C ALA A 65 4.08 7.58 -0.20
N ILE A 66 2.85 8.11 -0.18
CA ILE A 66 2.61 9.51 0.11
C ILE A 66 3.01 9.86 1.55
N LEU A 67 2.57 9.06 2.52
CA LEU A 67 2.86 9.28 3.94
C LEU A 67 4.36 9.36 4.20
N MET A 68 5.13 8.41 3.66
CA MET A 68 6.57 8.33 3.88
C MET A 68 7.34 9.50 3.24
N GLN A 69 6.87 10.00 2.11
CA GLN A 69 7.56 11.08 1.37
C GLN A 69 7.11 12.49 1.77
N THR A 70 5.88 12.66 2.22
CA THR A 70 5.30 13.99 2.47
C THR A 70 4.86 14.23 3.91
N LYS A 71 4.77 13.19 4.72
CA LYS A 71 4.16 13.19 6.07
C LYS A 71 2.70 13.66 6.08
N LYS A 72 2.01 13.61 4.94
CA LYS A 72 0.61 14.00 4.81
C LYS A 72 -0.31 12.80 4.85
N ILE A 73 -1.45 12.97 5.51
CA ILE A 73 -2.56 12.02 5.48
C ILE A 73 -3.48 12.40 4.34
N CYS A 74 -3.54 11.56 3.33
CA CYS A 74 -4.25 11.86 2.10
C CYS A 74 -5.37 10.87 1.83
N MET A 75 -6.33 11.32 1.02
CA MET A 75 -7.44 10.51 0.54
C MET A 75 -7.36 10.37 -0.98
N THR A 76 -7.67 9.19 -1.47
CA THR A 76 -7.78 8.92 -2.90
C THR A 76 -8.91 9.73 -3.51
N LYS A 77 -8.64 10.43 -4.61
CA LYS A 77 -9.64 11.21 -5.35
C LYS A 77 -9.94 10.62 -6.72
N LYS A 78 -8.91 10.20 -7.42
CA LYS A 78 -9.05 9.60 -8.74
C LYS A 78 -7.99 8.54 -8.95
N ILE A 79 -8.40 7.43 -9.55
CA ILE A 79 -7.49 6.35 -9.93
C ILE A 79 -7.71 6.02 -11.40
N ASP A 80 -6.60 5.85 -12.09
CA ASP A 80 -6.55 5.35 -13.46
C ASP A 80 -5.70 4.08 -13.46
N ILE A 81 -6.33 2.92 -13.68
CA ILE A 81 -5.72 1.61 -13.55
C ILE A 81 -5.77 0.82 -14.84
N GLU A 82 -4.67 0.15 -15.18
CA GLU A 82 -4.58 -0.79 -16.27
C GLU A 82 -4.25 -2.19 -15.74
N PHE A 83 -5.08 -3.16 -16.12
CA PHE A 83 -4.82 -4.58 -15.90
C PHE A 83 -4.25 -5.16 -17.19
N LEU A 84 -2.93 -5.33 -17.26
CA LEU A 84 -2.23 -5.72 -18.49
C LEU A 84 -2.27 -7.22 -18.72
N GLU A 85 -2.07 -8.00 -17.66
CA GLU A 85 -2.06 -9.46 -17.68
C GLU A 85 -2.75 -10.00 -16.42
N PRO A 86 -3.42 -11.17 -16.49
CA PRO A 86 -3.98 -11.80 -15.30
C PRO A 86 -2.91 -12.15 -14.26
N ILE A 87 -3.23 -11.93 -12.99
CA ILE A 87 -2.37 -12.33 -11.88
C ILE A 87 -2.89 -13.65 -11.32
N SER A 88 -2.04 -14.67 -11.37
CA SER A 88 -2.39 -16.03 -10.97
C SER A 88 -2.44 -16.21 -9.46
N CYS A 89 -3.37 -17.05 -8.98
CA CYS A 89 -3.37 -17.50 -7.60
C CYS A 89 -2.12 -18.35 -7.29
N ASN A 90 -1.66 -18.31 -6.05
CA ASN A 90 -0.53 -19.09 -5.54
C ASN A 90 0.81 -18.86 -6.25
N VAL A 91 0.96 -17.74 -6.93
CA VAL A 91 2.21 -17.30 -7.58
C VAL A 91 2.73 -16.05 -6.85
N PRO A 92 4.04 -15.94 -6.60
CA PRO A 92 4.61 -14.77 -5.92
C PRO A 92 4.70 -13.56 -6.85
N TYR A 93 4.27 -12.42 -6.33
CA TYR A 93 4.37 -11.11 -6.98
C TYR A 93 4.84 -10.06 -6.00
N ARG A 94 5.29 -8.92 -6.53
CA ARG A 94 5.60 -7.72 -5.76
C ARG A 94 4.79 -6.55 -6.26
N ALA A 95 4.08 -5.90 -5.36
CA ALA A 95 3.47 -4.60 -5.62
C ALA A 95 4.38 -3.49 -5.11
N LYS A 96 4.54 -2.43 -5.88
CA LYS A 96 5.36 -1.26 -5.56
C LYS A 96 4.58 0.02 -5.74
N SER A 97 4.94 1.05 -4.99
CA SER A 97 4.39 2.39 -5.16
C SER A 97 5.43 3.46 -4.86
N LYS A 98 5.37 4.54 -5.63
CA LYS A 98 6.23 5.72 -5.40
C LYS A 98 5.49 7.01 -5.72
N LEU A 99 5.89 8.08 -5.03
CA LEU A 99 5.42 9.42 -5.31
C LEU A 99 5.91 9.87 -6.70
N LEU A 100 5.05 10.50 -7.48
CA LEU A 100 5.42 11.15 -8.74
C LEU A 100 5.70 12.64 -8.53
N ASN A 101 4.72 13.39 -8.01
CA ASN A 101 4.89 14.78 -7.59
C ASN A 101 3.86 15.15 -6.53
N ALA A 102 4.13 16.23 -5.80
CA ALA A 102 3.23 16.79 -4.81
C ALA A 102 3.19 18.32 -4.95
N ASP A 103 2.03 18.83 -5.31
CA ASP A 103 1.69 20.25 -5.28
C ASP A 103 1.02 20.61 -3.95
N GLU A 104 0.59 21.86 -3.77
CA GLU A 104 -0.09 22.28 -2.54
C GLU A 104 -1.37 21.48 -2.25
N LYS A 105 -2.13 21.10 -3.29
CA LYS A 105 -3.41 20.41 -3.18
C LYS A 105 -3.39 18.99 -3.73
N ASP A 106 -2.69 18.79 -4.83
CA ASP A 106 -2.76 17.58 -5.61
C ASP A 106 -1.47 16.77 -5.46
N ILE A 107 -1.62 15.51 -5.10
CA ILE A 107 -0.51 14.58 -4.93
C ILE A 107 -0.70 13.46 -5.94
N HIS A 108 0.28 13.30 -6.83
CA HIS A 108 0.28 12.29 -7.87
C HIS A 108 1.21 11.14 -7.47
N VAL A 109 0.70 9.94 -7.59
CA VAL A 109 1.38 8.72 -7.15
C VAL A 109 1.15 7.62 -8.18
N THR A 110 2.09 6.70 -8.29
CA THR A 110 1.99 5.51 -9.14
C THR A 110 2.19 4.25 -8.33
N ALA A 111 1.60 3.16 -8.77
CA ALA A 111 1.84 1.83 -8.26
C ALA A 111 1.80 0.81 -9.39
N TRP A 112 2.44 -0.33 -9.19
CA TRP A 112 2.43 -1.44 -10.16
C TRP A 112 2.67 -2.77 -9.46
N ILE A 113 2.29 -3.83 -10.15
CA ILE A 113 2.52 -5.20 -9.72
C ILE A 113 3.41 -5.89 -10.74
N GLU A 114 4.49 -6.49 -10.30
CA GLU A 114 5.44 -7.21 -11.13
C GLU A 114 5.72 -8.62 -10.58
N ASP A 115 6.17 -9.51 -11.46
CA ASP A 115 6.68 -10.82 -11.08
C ASP A 115 8.19 -10.76 -10.72
N ASN A 116 8.77 -11.93 -10.40
CA ASN A 116 10.19 -12.03 -10.05
C ASN A 116 11.14 -11.70 -11.20
N ASN A 117 10.66 -11.66 -12.44
CA ASN A 117 11.43 -11.29 -13.62
C ASN A 117 11.29 -9.81 -13.99
N GLY A 118 10.49 -9.04 -13.24
CA GLY A 118 10.23 -7.63 -13.50
C GLY A 118 9.17 -7.36 -14.56
N GLN A 119 8.44 -8.39 -15.01
CA GLN A 119 7.29 -8.19 -15.88
C GLN A 119 6.15 -7.53 -15.12
N VAL A 120 5.60 -6.44 -15.66
CA VAL A 120 4.50 -5.69 -15.06
C VAL A 120 3.15 -6.26 -15.52
N TYR A 121 2.30 -6.58 -14.55
CA TYR A 121 0.97 -7.16 -14.75
C TYR A 121 -0.17 -6.15 -14.59
N SER A 122 0.02 -5.18 -13.71
CA SER A 122 -0.93 -4.09 -13.47
C SER A 122 -0.19 -2.82 -13.13
N LYS A 123 -0.73 -1.69 -13.52
CA LYS A 123 -0.18 -0.39 -13.16
C LYS A 123 -1.28 0.64 -12.94
N VAL A 124 -0.99 1.62 -12.09
CA VAL A 124 -1.93 2.65 -11.70
C VAL A 124 -1.24 4.00 -11.60
N THR A 125 -1.96 5.05 -11.98
CA THR A 125 -1.66 6.43 -11.60
C THR A 125 -2.86 6.98 -10.83
N ALA A 126 -2.62 7.75 -9.78
CA ALA A 126 -3.69 8.25 -8.94
C ALA A 126 -3.43 9.68 -8.49
N LEU A 127 -4.54 10.36 -8.23
CA LEU A 127 -4.59 11.67 -7.60
C LEU A 127 -5.11 11.50 -6.17
N PHE A 128 -4.34 11.99 -5.22
CA PHE A 128 -4.71 12.09 -3.80
C PHE A 128 -4.77 13.54 -3.39
N ARG A 129 -5.52 13.80 -2.33
CA ARG A 129 -5.56 15.11 -1.65
C ARG A 129 -5.50 14.91 -0.16
N GLU A 130 -4.88 15.88 0.53
CA GLU A 130 -4.85 15.91 1.99
C GLU A 130 -6.27 15.92 2.56
N GLY A 131 -6.54 15.05 3.54
CA GLY A 131 -7.84 14.93 4.16
C GLY A 131 -8.13 16.13 5.07
N ARG A 132 -9.28 16.79 4.87
CA ARG A 132 -9.72 17.88 5.75
C ARG A 132 -10.15 17.32 7.11
N GLY A 133 -9.63 17.90 8.20
CA GLY A 133 -9.99 17.52 9.55
C GLY A 133 -9.45 16.15 9.99
N MET A 134 -8.59 15.54 9.21
CA MET A 134 -7.89 14.31 9.60
C MET A 134 -6.70 14.67 10.47
N ASN A 135 -6.68 14.12 11.69
CA ASN A 135 -5.57 14.28 12.61
C ASN A 135 -4.61 13.11 12.45
N ALA A 136 -3.35 13.40 12.16
CA ALA A 136 -2.31 12.37 12.01
C ALA A 136 -2.17 11.52 13.29
N SER A 137 -2.25 12.11 14.47
CA SER A 137 -2.15 11.38 15.74
C SER A 137 -3.27 10.36 15.92
N ASP A 138 -4.51 10.69 15.52
CA ASP A 138 -5.64 9.76 15.62
C ASP A 138 -5.45 8.53 14.73
N ILE A 139 -4.88 8.72 13.54
CA ILE A 139 -4.59 7.63 12.62
C ILE A 139 -3.45 6.77 13.13
N ILE A 140 -2.35 7.40 13.56
CA ILE A 140 -1.16 6.69 14.05
C ILE A 140 -1.46 5.91 15.34
N ASN A 141 -2.32 6.42 16.21
CA ASN A 141 -2.75 5.71 17.41
C ASN A 141 -3.51 4.41 17.11
N ASN A 142 -4.04 4.25 15.89
CA ASN A 142 -4.70 3.04 15.44
C ASN A 142 -3.75 2.09 14.66
N PHE A 143 -2.47 2.40 14.63
CA PHE A 143 -1.47 1.52 14.02
C PHE A 143 -0.99 0.44 14.99
N ASP A 144 -0.67 -0.70 14.43
CA ASP A 144 0.06 -1.79 15.08
C ASP A 144 1.55 -1.65 14.74
N PHE A 145 2.36 -1.44 15.77
CA PHE A 145 3.82 -1.29 15.66
C PHE A 145 4.57 -2.58 16.04
N SER A 146 3.88 -3.68 16.26
CA SER A 146 4.50 -4.91 16.78
C SER A 146 5.62 -5.47 15.91
N GLU A 147 5.50 -5.34 14.58
CA GLU A 147 6.53 -5.78 13.63
C GLU A 147 7.35 -4.64 13.04
N THR A 148 7.09 -3.39 13.45
CA THR A 148 7.77 -2.20 12.92
C THR A 148 9.22 -2.17 13.34
N THR A 149 10.12 -1.94 12.38
CA THR A 149 11.55 -1.80 12.67
C THR A 149 11.82 -0.54 13.51
N PRO A 150 12.87 -0.54 14.37
CA PRO A 150 13.15 0.59 15.28
C PRO A 150 13.27 1.93 14.55
N GLU A 151 13.97 1.97 13.42
CA GLU A 151 14.13 3.18 12.60
C GLU A 151 12.78 3.75 12.13
N MET A 152 11.86 2.88 11.76
CA MET A 152 10.53 3.31 11.35
C MET A 152 9.67 3.75 12.54
N LYS A 153 9.84 3.16 13.71
CA LYS A 153 9.20 3.65 14.93
C LYS A 153 9.58 5.10 15.23
N GLU A 154 10.87 5.41 15.17
CA GLU A 154 11.38 6.78 15.37
C GLU A 154 10.78 7.75 14.34
N PHE A 155 10.70 7.35 13.09
CA PHE A 155 10.06 8.14 12.04
C PHE A 155 8.59 8.48 12.39
N PHE A 156 7.82 7.48 12.83
CA PHE A 156 6.41 7.68 13.17
C PHE A 156 6.22 8.45 14.48
N ASP A 157 7.12 8.32 15.45
CA ASP A 157 7.09 9.13 16.67
C ASP A 157 7.20 10.62 16.36
N SER A 158 7.95 10.99 15.29
CA SER A 158 8.08 12.38 14.85
C SER A 158 6.79 13.00 14.32
N PHE A 159 5.75 12.22 14.04
CA PHE A 159 4.41 12.75 13.69
C PHE A 159 3.65 13.25 14.91
N LEU A 160 4.03 12.79 16.11
CA LEU A 160 3.32 13.11 17.35
C LEU A 160 3.91 14.32 18.07
N GLU A 161 5.06 14.79 17.61
CA GLU A 161 5.72 16.01 18.10
C GLU A 161 5.18 17.26 17.38
#